data_06f024fa19153dd6570e25b7e948bcc8
#
_entry.id   06f024fa19153dd6570e25b7e948bcc8
#
_cell.length_a   1.000
_cell.length_b   1.000
_cell.length_c   1.000
_cell.angle_alpha   90.00
_cell.angle_beta   90.00
_cell.angle_gamma   90.00
#
_symmetry.space_group_name_H-M   'P 1'
#
loop_
_entity.id
_entity.type
_entity.pdbx_description
1 polymer ?
#
loop_
_entity_poly.entity_id
_entity_poly.type
_entity_poly.pdbx_seq_one_letter_code
_entity_poly.pdbx_strand_id
1 'polypeptide(L)'
;MNKKLFLLAVPLALAFGGCQSYTKPPMAVKHTMYTDISDEEKILFPEDMKTLSLEQAQEIALKNNPDFLRVQFTIDSARARYYQSFSTYAPTLNAGMSVTQSFSKVTSSSSGEKPWNFNTNVGPSLSGQWLIFDCLGREMNVLAQKYSLNQAKDALEDARRLLLRTVAYSYNDVQLAISQQAIAQAQIDYSKKMLKEAEEKYDAGSALLSDVLNFRITLKNGELELIRAQYII
;
A
#
# COMPACT_ATOMS: atom_id res chain seq x y z
N MET A 1 59.12 34.55 3.80
CA MET A 1 58.34 33.33 3.97
C MET A 1 56.85 33.69 3.93
N ASN A 2 56.35 33.53 2.90
CA ASN A 2 55.09 33.41 2.11
C ASN A 2 53.78 33.74 2.81
N LYS A 3 53.43 35.05 2.78
CA LYS A 3 52.07 35.56 3.05
C LYS A 3 51.04 35.27 1.91
N LYS A 4 51.47 34.66 0.80
CA LYS A 4 50.62 34.39 -0.38
C LYS A 4 49.89 33.04 -0.34
N LEU A 5 50.25 32.14 0.60
CA LEU A 5 49.61 30.82 0.72
C LEU A 5 48.34 30.82 1.56
N PHE A 6 48.13 31.89 2.34
CA PHE A 6 46.99 32.01 3.26
C PHE A 6 45.72 32.56 2.58
N LEU A 7 45.84 33.17 1.40
CA LEU A 7 44.72 33.79 0.68
C LEU A 7 43.95 32.84 -0.21
N LEU A 8 44.48 31.65 -0.48
CA LEU A 8 43.82 30.62 -1.31
C LEU A 8 43.02 29.58 -0.48
N ALA A 9 43.25 29.53 0.83
CA ALA A 9 42.54 28.57 1.71
C ALA A 9 41.18 29.13 2.24
N VAL A 10 41.02 30.45 2.25
CA VAL A 10 39.80 31.08 2.78
C VAL A 10 38.56 30.90 1.87
N PRO A 11 38.64 30.96 0.52
CA PRO A 11 37.46 30.74 -0.31
C PRO A 11 37.00 29.27 -0.34
N LEU A 12 37.91 28.29 -0.07
CA LEU A 12 37.53 26.85 -0.06
C LEU A 12 36.79 26.48 1.22
N ALA A 13 37.07 27.12 2.36
CA ALA A 13 36.37 26.92 3.63
C ALA A 13 34.93 27.47 3.60
N LEU A 14 34.68 28.53 2.84
CA LEU A 14 33.34 29.12 2.68
C LEU A 14 32.43 28.31 1.76
N ALA A 15 33.00 27.50 0.86
CA ALA A 15 32.23 26.60 -0.01
C ALA A 15 31.68 25.36 0.74
N PHE A 16 32.36 24.92 1.81
CA PHE A 16 31.89 23.80 2.63
C PHE A 16 30.98 24.22 3.78
N GLY A 17 30.99 25.49 4.17
CA GLY A 17 30.11 26.02 5.24
C GLY A 17 28.66 26.22 4.79
N GLY A 18 28.38 26.22 3.47
CA GLY A 18 27.06 26.43 2.91
C GLY A 18 26.14 25.21 2.93
N CYS A 19 26.65 24.02 3.20
CA CYS A 19 25.82 22.78 3.21
C CYS A 19 25.04 22.57 4.52
N GLN A 20 25.23 23.36 5.55
CA GLN A 20 24.49 23.19 6.81
C GLN A 20 23.16 23.93 6.91
N SER A 21 22.81 24.76 5.95
CA SER A 21 21.51 25.45 5.93
C SER A 21 20.58 24.99 4.82
N TYR A 22 20.73 23.77 4.31
CA TYR A 22 19.67 23.15 3.53
C TYR A 22 18.57 22.76 4.53
N THR A 23 17.99 23.78 5.13
CA THR A 23 16.71 23.66 5.81
C THR A 23 15.75 23.02 4.83
N LYS A 24 15.29 21.82 5.17
CA LYS A 24 14.17 21.06 4.66
C LYS A 24 13.65 21.57 3.31
N PRO A 25 13.69 20.78 2.24
CA PRO A 25 12.97 21.16 1.03
C PRO A 25 11.56 21.55 1.47
N PRO A 26 10.94 22.59 0.88
CA PRO A 26 9.60 23.05 1.26
C PRO A 26 8.50 22.02 1.05
N MET A 27 8.89 20.80 0.75
CA MET A 27 8.08 19.60 0.60
C MET A 27 8.49 18.49 1.56
N ALA A 28 8.86 18.81 2.79
CA ALA A 28 8.59 17.86 3.83
C ALA A 28 7.06 17.77 3.91
N VAL A 29 6.44 17.00 3.00
CA VAL A 29 5.20 16.32 3.30
C VAL A 29 5.43 15.83 4.72
N LYS A 30 4.63 16.29 5.68
CA LYS A 30 4.56 15.63 6.98
C LYS A 30 4.22 14.19 6.63
N HIS A 31 5.25 13.37 6.45
CA HIS A 31 5.08 11.96 6.68
C HIS A 31 4.72 11.89 8.17
N THR A 32 3.46 11.96 8.47
CA THR A 32 2.94 11.17 9.56
C THR A 32 3.31 9.75 9.15
N MET A 33 4.54 9.38 9.51
CA MET A 33 4.92 7.98 9.40
C MET A 33 3.82 7.20 10.08
N TYR A 34 3.47 6.08 9.48
CA TYR A 34 2.55 5.07 9.97
C TYR A 34 2.79 4.64 11.45
N THR A 35 3.87 5.10 12.06
CA THR A 35 4.23 4.93 13.47
C THR A 35 3.50 5.88 14.42
N ASP A 36 2.79 6.90 13.90
CA ASP A 36 2.09 7.90 14.71
C ASP A 36 0.56 7.84 14.54
N ILE A 37 0.07 6.75 13.97
CA ILE A 37 -1.32 6.37 14.19
C ILE A 37 -1.33 5.84 15.62
N SER A 38 -1.52 6.76 16.59
CA SER A 38 -1.87 6.37 17.95
C SER A 38 -3.01 5.36 17.84
N ASP A 39 -2.96 4.30 18.60
CA ASP A 39 -4.02 3.27 18.63
C ASP A 39 -5.41 3.87 18.93
N GLU A 40 -5.48 5.14 19.33
CA GLU A 40 -6.67 5.95 19.55
C GLU A 40 -7.36 6.45 18.26
N GLU A 41 -6.67 6.51 17.10
CA GLU A 41 -7.27 6.90 15.81
C GLU A 41 -7.74 5.72 14.95
N LYS A 42 -7.42 4.50 15.33
CA LYS A 42 -8.19 3.37 14.83
C LYS A 42 -9.59 3.57 15.34
N ILE A 43 -10.50 3.93 14.48
CA ILE A 43 -11.93 3.86 14.77
C ILE A 43 -12.25 2.37 14.94
N LEU A 44 -11.91 1.83 16.10
CA LEU A 44 -12.60 0.66 16.62
C LEU A 44 -14.08 1.00 16.59
N PHE A 45 -14.89 0.06 16.14
CA PHE A 45 -16.34 0.18 16.21
C PHE A 45 -16.69 0.72 17.61
N PRO A 46 -17.43 1.83 17.72
CA PRO A 46 -17.88 2.28 19.02
C PRO A 46 -18.59 1.11 19.69
N GLU A 47 -18.19 0.73 20.88
CA GLU A 47 -18.75 -0.42 21.62
C GLU A 47 -20.27 -0.33 21.79
N ASP A 48 -20.85 0.85 21.63
CA ASP A 48 -22.27 1.14 21.71
C ASP A 48 -23.04 1.02 20.38
N MET A 49 -22.40 0.63 19.26
CA MET A 49 -23.06 0.57 17.96
C MET A 49 -23.90 -0.70 17.83
N LYS A 50 -25.18 -0.63 18.19
CA LYS A 50 -26.15 -1.73 18.00
C LYS A 50 -26.64 -1.89 16.56
N THR A 51 -26.54 -0.84 15.75
CA THR A 51 -26.96 -0.82 14.34
C THR A 51 -25.98 -0.03 13.52
N LEU A 52 -25.53 -0.60 12.40
CA LEU A 52 -24.62 0.03 11.46
C LEU A 52 -25.41 0.45 10.22
N SER A 53 -25.40 1.75 9.87
CA SER A 53 -25.96 2.20 8.59
C SER A 53 -24.96 2.00 7.45
N LEU A 54 -25.46 1.90 6.21
CA LEU A 54 -24.59 1.78 5.03
C LEU A 54 -23.60 2.95 4.93
N GLU A 55 -24.05 4.18 5.21
CA GLU A 55 -23.20 5.38 5.15
C GLU A 55 -22.06 5.33 6.17
N GLN A 56 -22.37 4.91 7.39
CA GLN A 56 -21.36 4.72 8.46
C GLN A 56 -20.35 3.62 8.08
N ALA A 57 -20.81 2.50 7.54
CA ALA A 57 -19.93 1.43 7.07
C ALA A 57 -18.97 1.93 5.98
N GLN A 58 -19.47 2.72 5.03
CA GLN A 58 -18.67 3.32 3.97
C GLN A 58 -17.64 4.31 4.50
N GLU A 59 -18.00 5.15 5.47
CA GLU A 59 -17.09 6.11 6.08
C GLU A 59 -15.96 5.40 6.84
N ILE A 60 -16.29 4.40 7.65
CA ILE A 60 -15.32 3.58 8.38
C ILE A 60 -14.37 2.87 7.40
N ALA A 61 -14.90 2.32 6.31
CA ALA A 61 -14.09 1.65 5.30
C ALA A 61 -13.11 2.62 4.62
N LEU A 62 -13.53 3.83 4.26
CA LEU A 62 -12.67 4.85 3.65
C LEU A 62 -11.53 5.29 4.58
N LYS A 63 -11.78 5.32 5.90
CA LYS A 63 -10.76 5.73 6.88
C LYS A 63 -9.76 4.61 7.22
N ASN A 64 -10.23 3.38 7.27
CA ASN A 64 -9.45 2.26 7.82
C ASN A 64 -8.92 1.28 6.76
N ASN A 65 -9.35 1.35 5.49
CA ASN A 65 -8.93 0.40 4.48
C ASN A 65 -7.47 0.66 4.04
N PRO A 66 -6.53 -0.28 4.30
CA PRO A 66 -5.12 -0.10 4.00
C PRO A 66 -4.83 0.01 2.50
N ASP A 67 -5.62 -0.66 1.65
CA ASP A 67 -5.44 -0.59 0.20
C ASP A 67 -5.82 0.78 -0.34
N PHE A 68 -6.87 1.39 0.18
CA PHE A 68 -7.26 2.75 -0.16
C PHE A 68 -6.21 3.77 0.28
N LEU A 69 -5.66 3.63 1.50
CA LEU A 69 -4.56 4.46 2.00
C LEU A 69 -3.30 4.31 1.14
N ARG A 70 -2.98 3.10 0.70
CA ARG A 70 -1.86 2.85 -0.23
C ARG A 70 -2.00 3.60 -1.54
N VAL A 71 -3.20 3.67 -2.11
CA VAL A 71 -3.46 4.43 -3.34
C VAL A 71 -3.27 5.94 -3.10
N GLN A 72 -3.63 6.47 -1.95
CA GLN A 72 -3.33 7.86 -1.58
C GLN A 72 -1.83 8.15 -1.60
N PHE A 73 -1.01 7.28 -1.00
CA PHE A 73 0.45 7.43 -1.03
C PHE A 73 1.04 7.31 -2.43
N THR A 74 0.37 6.62 -3.35
CA THR A 74 0.79 6.56 -4.77
C THR A 74 0.74 7.94 -5.43
N ILE A 75 -0.21 8.80 -5.07
CA ILE A 75 -0.28 10.19 -5.55
C ILE A 75 0.93 10.98 -5.08
N ASP A 76 1.34 10.83 -3.82
CA ASP A 76 2.50 11.54 -3.29
C ASP A 76 3.79 11.08 -3.96
N SER A 77 3.90 9.78 -4.23
CA SER A 77 5.00 9.22 -5.02
C SER A 77 5.02 9.77 -6.45
N ALA A 78 3.88 9.84 -7.13
CA ALA A 78 3.78 10.41 -8.47
C ALA A 78 4.09 11.90 -8.48
N ARG A 79 3.65 12.64 -7.45
CA ARG A 79 3.98 14.05 -7.25
C ARG A 79 5.48 14.25 -7.06
N ALA A 80 6.14 13.42 -6.25
CA ALA A 80 7.59 13.48 -6.04
C ALA A 80 8.34 13.22 -7.36
N ARG A 81 7.91 12.25 -8.18
CA ARG A 81 8.49 11.99 -9.50
C ARG A 81 8.29 13.16 -10.47
N TYR A 82 7.13 13.80 -10.44
CA TYR A 82 6.88 15.00 -11.24
C TYR A 82 7.86 16.12 -10.85
N TYR A 83 8.09 16.37 -9.56
CA TYR A 83 9.10 17.35 -9.14
C TYR A 83 10.52 16.91 -9.44
N GLN A 84 10.82 15.62 -9.31
CA GLN A 84 12.13 15.06 -9.67
C GLN A 84 12.44 15.27 -11.16
N SER A 85 11.44 15.25 -12.05
CA SER A 85 11.64 15.46 -13.46
C SER A 85 12.24 16.83 -13.81
N PHE A 86 12.06 17.84 -12.95
CA PHE A 86 12.70 19.15 -13.11
C PHE A 86 14.19 19.14 -12.79
N SER A 87 14.70 18.13 -12.09
CA SER A 87 16.14 18.02 -11.80
C SER A 87 16.98 17.89 -13.06
N THR A 88 16.40 17.42 -14.18
CA THR A 88 17.09 17.30 -15.47
C THR A 88 17.46 18.65 -16.09
N TYR A 89 16.92 19.77 -15.61
CA TYR A 89 17.31 21.10 -16.03
C TYR A 89 18.55 21.63 -15.28
N ALA A 90 18.87 21.04 -14.13
CA ALA A 90 20.02 21.39 -13.34
C ALA A 90 21.28 20.61 -13.79
N PRO A 91 22.48 21.18 -13.61
CA PRO A 91 23.71 20.42 -13.83
C PRO A 91 23.83 19.29 -12.78
N THR A 92 24.32 18.13 -13.22
CA THR A 92 24.69 17.03 -12.33
C THR A 92 26.14 17.16 -11.92
N LEU A 93 26.42 17.09 -10.63
CA LEU A 93 27.76 17.11 -10.06
C LEU A 93 28.03 15.74 -9.42
N ASN A 94 29.12 15.10 -9.87
CA ASN A 94 29.55 13.83 -9.33
C ASN A 94 30.91 14.00 -8.66
N ALA A 95 31.00 13.64 -7.40
CA ALA A 95 32.26 13.54 -6.66
C ALA A 95 32.57 12.06 -6.42
N GLY A 96 33.77 11.66 -6.78
CA GLY A 96 34.24 10.30 -6.61
C GLY A 96 35.63 10.25 -5.98
N MET A 97 35.93 9.14 -5.32
CA MET A 97 37.26 8.83 -4.84
C MET A 97 37.57 7.38 -5.23
N SER A 98 38.64 7.19 -5.98
CA SER A 98 39.11 5.87 -6.37
C SER A 98 40.39 5.56 -5.62
N VAL A 99 40.46 4.37 -5.04
CA VAL A 99 41.69 3.81 -4.45
C VAL A 99 42.00 2.54 -5.24
N THR A 100 43.11 2.59 -5.99
CA THR A 100 43.56 1.44 -6.76
C THR A 100 44.87 0.93 -6.18
N GLN A 101 44.89 -0.30 -5.73
CA GLN A 101 46.09 -0.97 -5.25
C GLN A 101 46.49 -2.03 -6.27
N SER A 102 47.68 -1.87 -6.89
CA SER A 102 48.20 -2.81 -7.85
C SER A 102 49.43 -3.54 -7.32
N PHE A 103 49.41 -4.84 -7.50
CA PHE A 103 50.52 -5.73 -7.15
C PHE A 103 51.10 -6.27 -8.44
N SER A 104 52.35 -5.98 -8.70
CA SER A 104 53.02 -6.50 -9.88
C SER A 104 54.37 -7.14 -9.51
N LYS A 105 54.63 -8.30 -10.09
CA LYS A 105 55.94 -8.96 -10.00
C LYS A 105 56.71 -8.61 -11.25
N VAL A 106 57.79 -7.87 -11.11
CA VAL A 106 58.69 -7.55 -12.23
C VAL A 106 59.53 -8.77 -12.57
N THR A 107 59.29 -9.34 -13.74
CA THR A 107 60.12 -10.45 -14.27
C THR A 107 61.18 -9.85 -15.16
N SER A 108 62.29 -9.43 -14.59
CA SER A 108 63.49 -9.06 -15.38
C SER A 108 64.37 -10.29 -15.57
N SER A 109 64.78 -10.53 -16.82
CA SER A 109 65.54 -11.71 -17.21
C SER A 109 67.03 -11.64 -16.90
N SER A 110 67.46 -10.68 -16.07
CA SER A 110 68.86 -10.50 -15.70
C SER A 110 68.99 -10.30 -14.19
N SER A 111 69.52 -11.34 -13.52
CA SER A 111 69.92 -11.44 -12.11
C SER A 111 68.86 -11.31 -11.02
N GLY A 112 68.51 -12.41 -10.46
CA GLY A 112 68.57 -12.89 -9.10
C GLY A 112 67.44 -12.58 -8.16
N GLU A 113 66.93 -11.43 -7.94
CA GLU A 113 65.83 -11.15 -7.03
C GLU A 113 64.70 -10.35 -7.70
N LYS A 114 63.50 -10.86 -7.52
CA LYS A 114 62.29 -10.28 -8.11
C LYS A 114 61.53 -9.47 -7.05
N PRO A 115 61.73 -8.16 -6.94
CA PRO A 115 60.96 -7.37 -5.96
C PRO A 115 59.51 -7.30 -6.36
N TRP A 116 58.66 -7.49 -5.36
CA TRP A 116 57.24 -7.17 -5.49
C TRP A 116 57.10 -5.65 -5.49
N ASN A 117 56.43 -5.15 -6.52
CA ASN A 117 56.10 -3.72 -6.59
C ASN A 117 54.65 -3.53 -6.13
N PHE A 118 54.49 -2.74 -5.07
CA PHE A 118 53.21 -2.34 -4.51
C PHE A 118 52.98 -0.89 -4.91
N ASN A 119 51.97 -0.63 -5.68
CA ASN A 119 51.60 0.72 -6.04
C ASN A 119 50.17 1.00 -5.57
N THR A 120 50.01 2.02 -4.75
CA THR A 120 48.73 2.50 -4.31
C THR A 120 48.48 3.86 -4.94
N ASN A 121 47.46 3.96 -5.75
CA ASN A 121 47.03 5.21 -6.38
C ASN A 121 45.69 5.64 -5.79
N VAL A 122 45.65 6.87 -5.27
CA VAL A 122 44.45 7.51 -4.73
C VAL A 122 44.07 8.66 -5.64
N GLY A 123 42.92 8.54 -6.33
CA GLY A 123 42.46 9.53 -7.29
C GLY A 123 41.11 10.15 -6.86
N PRO A 124 41.10 11.34 -6.27
CA PRO A 124 39.87 12.09 -6.15
C PRO A 124 39.44 12.60 -7.53
N SER A 125 38.13 12.53 -7.82
CA SER A 125 37.55 13.03 -9.06
C SER A 125 36.33 13.89 -8.76
N LEU A 126 36.18 14.99 -9.48
CA LEU A 126 35.00 15.83 -9.48
C LEU A 126 34.62 16.07 -10.95
N SER A 127 33.41 15.68 -11.32
CA SER A 127 32.90 15.90 -12.66
C SER A 127 31.55 16.59 -12.62
N GLY A 128 31.33 17.53 -13.52
CA GLY A 128 30.07 18.21 -13.72
C GLY A 128 29.61 18.03 -15.16
N GLN A 129 28.30 17.73 -15.31
CA GLN A 129 27.68 17.61 -16.63
C GLN A 129 26.40 18.43 -16.67
N TRP A 130 26.24 19.24 -17.68
CA TRP A 130 25.03 20.01 -17.92
C TRP A 130 24.55 19.80 -19.35
N LEU A 131 23.34 19.29 -19.48
CA LEU A 131 22.70 19.12 -20.77
C LEU A 131 22.02 20.43 -21.16
N ILE A 132 22.62 21.17 -22.12
CA ILE A 132 22.11 22.48 -22.51
C ILE A 132 20.92 22.36 -23.49
N PHE A 133 21.02 21.43 -24.44
CA PHE A 133 20.02 21.24 -25.50
C PHE A 133 19.77 19.75 -25.76
N ASP A 134 18.49 19.31 -25.82
CA ASP A 134 18.06 17.93 -26.02
C ASP A 134 16.81 17.79 -26.92
N CYS A 135 16.57 18.75 -27.79
CA CYS A 135 15.44 18.73 -28.72
C CYS A 135 14.09 18.51 -28.07
N LEU A 136 13.80 19.17 -26.92
CA LEU A 136 12.54 19.09 -26.14
C LEU A 136 12.34 17.77 -25.35
N GLY A 137 13.35 16.93 -25.25
CA GLY A 137 13.24 15.67 -24.52
C GLY A 137 12.85 15.87 -23.05
N ARG A 138 13.43 16.88 -22.39
CA ARG A 138 13.12 17.23 -20.98
C ARG A 138 11.69 17.69 -20.80
N GLU A 139 11.20 18.56 -21.68
CA GLU A 139 9.83 19.08 -21.67
C GLU A 139 8.83 17.94 -21.82
N MET A 140 9.08 17.01 -22.74
CA MET A 140 8.22 15.84 -22.93
C MET A 140 8.25 14.91 -21.72
N ASN A 141 9.40 14.74 -21.07
CA ASN A 141 9.52 13.96 -19.84
C ASN A 141 8.73 14.61 -18.69
N VAL A 142 8.85 15.93 -18.50
CA VAL A 142 8.08 16.66 -17.46
C VAL A 142 6.57 16.53 -17.73
N LEU A 143 6.17 16.66 -19.01
CA LEU A 143 4.78 16.50 -19.41
C LEU A 143 4.27 15.08 -19.15
N ALA A 144 5.06 14.05 -19.45
CA ALA A 144 4.73 12.65 -19.16
C ALA A 144 4.54 12.41 -17.64
N GLN A 145 5.44 12.95 -16.81
CA GLN A 145 5.30 12.86 -15.35
C GLN A 145 4.08 13.62 -14.83
N LYS A 146 3.70 14.73 -15.44
CA LYS A 146 2.46 15.46 -15.11
C LYS A 146 1.22 14.61 -15.40
N TYR A 147 1.16 13.94 -16.55
CA TYR A 147 0.06 13.04 -16.87
C TYR A 147 0.04 11.80 -15.98
N SER A 148 1.21 11.28 -15.60
CA SER A 148 1.31 10.19 -14.62
C SER A 148 0.74 10.59 -13.24
N LEU A 149 0.96 11.83 -12.81
CA LEU A 149 0.35 12.37 -11.59
C LEU A 149 -1.17 12.46 -11.73
N ASN A 150 -1.69 12.90 -12.87
CA ASN A 150 -3.16 12.95 -13.09
C ASN A 150 -3.75 11.54 -13.10
N GLN A 151 -3.10 10.59 -13.75
CA GLN A 151 -3.49 9.18 -13.73
C GLN A 151 -3.57 8.63 -12.29
N ALA A 152 -2.61 8.97 -11.43
CA ALA A 152 -2.64 8.55 -10.03
C ALA A 152 -3.84 9.14 -9.27
N LYS A 153 -4.25 10.38 -9.58
CA LYS A 153 -5.45 11.00 -9.00
C LYS A 153 -6.73 10.30 -9.47
N ASP A 154 -6.82 10.00 -10.76
CA ASP A 154 -7.98 9.31 -11.32
C ASP A 154 -8.08 7.88 -10.76
N ALA A 155 -6.93 7.21 -10.54
CA ALA A 155 -6.88 5.90 -9.89
C ALA A 155 -7.37 5.94 -8.43
N LEU A 156 -7.17 7.04 -7.70
CA LEU A 156 -7.74 7.21 -6.36
C LEU A 156 -9.27 7.30 -6.40
N GLU A 157 -9.82 8.06 -7.34
CA GLU A 157 -11.28 8.15 -7.50
C GLU A 157 -11.89 6.79 -7.88
N ASP A 158 -11.21 6.01 -8.72
CA ASP A 158 -11.62 4.65 -9.04
C ASP A 158 -11.56 3.71 -7.83
N ALA A 159 -10.48 3.76 -7.06
CA ALA A 159 -10.34 2.98 -5.83
C ALA A 159 -11.44 3.32 -4.82
N ARG A 160 -11.77 4.61 -4.67
CA ARG A 160 -12.87 5.07 -3.83
C ARG A 160 -14.21 4.47 -4.26
N ARG A 161 -14.55 4.59 -5.56
CA ARG A 161 -15.80 4.03 -6.10
C ARG A 161 -15.88 2.53 -5.92
N LEU A 162 -14.77 1.82 -6.16
CA LEU A 162 -14.70 0.38 -6.01
C LEU A 162 -14.90 -0.03 -4.55
N LEU A 163 -14.25 0.66 -3.60
CA LEU A 163 -14.38 0.39 -2.17
C LEU A 163 -15.82 0.61 -1.70
N LEU A 164 -16.43 1.76 -2.03
CA LEU A 164 -17.81 2.06 -1.66
C LEU A 164 -18.80 1.02 -2.22
N ARG A 165 -18.58 0.57 -3.46
CA ARG A 165 -19.39 -0.49 -4.08
C ARG A 165 -19.23 -1.81 -3.34
N THR A 166 -18.00 -2.19 -3.00
CA THR A 166 -17.72 -3.45 -2.28
C THR A 166 -18.39 -3.45 -0.90
N VAL A 167 -18.28 -2.34 -0.17
CA VAL A 167 -18.96 -2.18 1.13
C VAL A 167 -20.48 -2.28 0.99
N ALA A 168 -21.06 -1.68 -0.06
CA ALA A 168 -22.50 -1.75 -0.31
C ALA A 168 -22.96 -3.19 -0.61
N TYR A 169 -22.17 -3.96 -1.39
CA TYR A 169 -22.49 -5.36 -1.63
C TYR A 169 -22.42 -6.19 -0.34
N SER A 170 -21.33 -6.07 0.42
CA SER A 170 -21.19 -6.79 1.68
C SER A 170 -22.30 -6.44 2.69
N TYR A 171 -22.71 -5.17 2.74
CA TYR A 171 -23.81 -4.73 3.59
C TYR A 171 -25.15 -5.39 3.17
N ASN A 172 -25.43 -5.41 1.87
CA ASN A 172 -26.64 -6.05 1.34
C ASN A 172 -26.62 -7.58 1.54
N ASP A 173 -25.43 -8.21 1.43
CA ASP A 173 -25.27 -9.63 1.68
C ASP A 173 -25.61 -9.99 3.14
N VAL A 174 -25.19 -9.16 4.11
CA VAL A 174 -25.57 -9.33 5.50
C VAL A 174 -27.09 -9.14 5.70
N GLN A 175 -27.70 -8.14 5.08
CA GLN A 175 -29.15 -7.93 5.12
C GLN A 175 -29.93 -9.12 4.54
N LEU A 176 -29.41 -9.68 3.45
CA LEU A 176 -29.97 -10.88 2.85
C LEU A 176 -29.86 -12.08 3.80
N ALA A 177 -28.71 -12.28 4.43
CA ALA A 177 -28.49 -13.37 5.39
C ALA A 177 -29.42 -13.26 6.61
N ILE A 178 -29.62 -12.07 7.14
CA ILE A 178 -30.59 -11.82 8.24
C ILE A 178 -32.01 -12.20 7.78
N SER A 179 -32.40 -11.83 6.57
CA SER A 179 -33.71 -12.17 6.01
C SER A 179 -33.85 -13.68 5.80
N GLN A 180 -32.80 -14.34 5.30
CA GLN A 180 -32.76 -15.80 5.13
C GLN A 180 -32.86 -16.53 6.46
N GLN A 181 -32.20 -16.03 7.51
CA GLN A 181 -32.31 -16.56 8.86
C GLN A 181 -33.75 -16.53 9.36
N ALA A 182 -34.44 -15.39 9.19
CA ALA A 182 -35.86 -15.27 9.59
C ALA A 182 -36.76 -16.24 8.80
N ILE A 183 -36.52 -16.41 7.50
CA ILE A 183 -37.26 -17.37 6.66
C ILE A 183 -37.00 -18.82 7.12
N ALA A 184 -35.74 -19.18 7.35
CA ALA A 184 -35.37 -20.51 7.81
C ALA A 184 -36.02 -20.84 9.17
N GLN A 185 -36.05 -19.88 10.11
CA GLN A 185 -36.71 -20.04 11.38
C GLN A 185 -38.23 -20.28 11.19
N ALA A 186 -38.90 -19.50 10.37
CA ALA A 186 -40.32 -19.69 10.07
C ALA A 186 -40.60 -21.07 9.41
N GLN A 187 -39.71 -21.52 8.52
CA GLN A 187 -39.76 -22.82 7.89
C GLN A 187 -39.63 -23.97 8.90
N ILE A 188 -38.75 -23.84 9.88
CA ILE A 188 -38.57 -24.81 10.96
C ILE A 188 -39.85 -24.88 11.81
N ASP A 189 -40.43 -23.75 12.19
CA ASP A 189 -41.62 -23.70 13.00
C ASP A 189 -42.85 -24.30 12.27
N TYR A 190 -42.95 -24.06 10.95
CA TYR A 190 -43.94 -24.66 10.10
C TYR A 190 -43.77 -26.20 10.01
N SER A 191 -42.52 -26.63 9.70
CA SER A 191 -42.21 -28.06 9.56
C SER A 191 -42.40 -28.85 10.82
N LYS A 192 -42.13 -28.24 12.02
CA LYS A 192 -42.43 -28.86 13.31
C LYS A 192 -43.92 -29.09 13.52
N LYS A 193 -44.79 -28.14 13.15
CA LYS A 193 -46.24 -28.27 13.24
C LYS A 193 -46.73 -29.38 12.29
N MET A 194 -46.26 -29.40 11.02
CA MET A 194 -46.65 -30.41 10.06
C MET A 194 -46.16 -31.81 10.46
N LEU A 195 -44.94 -31.92 11.00
CA LEU A 195 -44.44 -33.19 11.53
C LEU A 195 -45.32 -33.73 12.65
N LYS A 196 -45.67 -32.88 13.62
CA LYS A 196 -46.54 -33.26 14.71
C LYS A 196 -47.91 -33.72 14.24
N GLU A 197 -48.56 -33.01 13.32
CA GLU A 197 -49.83 -33.40 12.73
C GLU A 197 -49.73 -34.72 11.95
N ALA A 198 -48.62 -34.96 11.22
CA ALA A 198 -48.38 -36.20 10.51
C ALA A 198 -48.15 -37.38 11.46
N GLU A 199 -47.44 -37.19 12.57
CA GLU A 199 -47.26 -38.20 13.62
C GLU A 199 -48.58 -38.56 14.29
N GLU A 200 -49.41 -37.58 14.66
CA GLU A 200 -50.75 -37.81 15.24
C GLU A 200 -51.67 -38.57 14.27
N LYS A 201 -51.64 -38.25 12.96
CA LYS A 201 -52.42 -38.99 11.94
C LYS A 201 -51.89 -40.39 11.69
N TYR A 202 -50.59 -40.59 11.75
CA TYR A 202 -49.98 -41.91 11.63
C TYR A 202 -50.35 -42.81 12.78
N ASP A 203 -50.30 -42.31 14.02
CA ASP A 203 -50.70 -43.03 15.23
C ASP A 203 -52.20 -43.40 15.22
N ALA A 204 -53.02 -42.56 14.59
CA ALA A 204 -54.45 -42.82 14.35
C ALA A 204 -54.71 -43.80 13.15
N GLY A 205 -53.64 -44.26 12.46
CA GLY A 205 -53.76 -45.16 11.33
C GLY A 205 -54.25 -44.51 10.01
N SER A 206 -54.29 -43.15 9.95
CA SER A 206 -54.84 -42.39 8.81
C SER A 206 -53.77 -41.76 7.89
N ALA A 207 -52.49 -41.91 8.21
CA ALA A 207 -51.38 -41.46 7.36
C ALA A 207 -50.30 -42.52 7.20
N LEU A 208 -49.46 -42.36 6.14
CA LEU A 208 -48.35 -43.27 5.86
C LEU A 208 -47.08 -42.86 6.61
N LEU A 209 -46.24 -43.82 6.94
CA LEU A 209 -44.92 -43.57 7.52
C LEU A 209 -44.05 -42.68 6.60
N SER A 210 -44.22 -42.79 5.28
CA SER A 210 -43.51 -41.94 4.30
C SER A 210 -43.79 -40.48 4.50
N ASP A 211 -45.00 -40.07 4.92
CA ASP A 211 -45.38 -38.71 5.11
C ASP A 211 -44.67 -38.14 6.33
N VAL A 212 -44.61 -38.88 7.43
CA VAL A 212 -43.85 -38.54 8.64
C VAL A 212 -42.36 -38.36 8.31
N LEU A 213 -41.78 -39.28 7.56
CA LEU A 213 -40.36 -39.21 7.16
C LEU A 213 -40.07 -37.99 6.28
N ASN A 214 -40.98 -37.66 5.34
CA ASN A 214 -40.84 -36.49 4.49
C ASN A 214 -40.83 -35.17 5.31
N PHE A 215 -41.74 -35.01 6.26
CA PHE A 215 -41.74 -33.83 7.13
C PHE A 215 -40.53 -33.78 8.04
N ARG A 216 -40.01 -34.92 8.50
CA ARG A 216 -38.77 -34.99 9.28
C ARG A 216 -37.54 -34.56 8.44
N ILE A 217 -37.47 -34.97 7.19
CA ILE A 217 -36.42 -34.52 6.26
C ILE A 217 -36.54 -33.02 6.01
N THR A 218 -37.76 -32.51 5.79
CA THR A 218 -38.00 -31.07 5.58
C THR A 218 -37.58 -30.24 6.80
N LEU A 219 -37.87 -30.71 8.01
CA LEU A 219 -37.42 -30.10 9.23
C LEU A 219 -35.88 -30.06 9.31
N LYS A 220 -35.22 -31.18 9.03
CA LYS A 220 -33.74 -31.23 9.06
C LYS A 220 -33.11 -30.35 8.01
N ASN A 221 -33.69 -30.23 6.84
CA ASN A 221 -33.21 -29.29 5.81
C ASN A 221 -33.38 -27.82 6.27
N GLY A 222 -34.49 -27.47 6.93
CA GLY A 222 -34.69 -26.15 7.51
C GLY A 222 -33.64 -25.82 8.60
N GLU A 223 -33.33 -26.78 9.48
CA GLU A 223 -32.28 -26.64 10.48
C GLU A 223 -30.90 -26.39 9.84
N LEU A 224 -30.58 -27.08 8.73
CA LEU A 224 -29.32 -26.88 7.99
C LEU A 224 -29.26 -25.47 7.36
N GLU A 225 -30.36 -25.00 6.77
CA GLU A 225 -30.42 -23.66 6.18
C GLU A 225 -30.29 -22.56 7.27
N LEU A 226 -30.85 -22.78 8.47
CA LEU A 226 -30.65 -21.86 9.59
C LEU A 226 -29.17 -21.76 9.99
N ILE A 227 -28.50 -22.91 10.11
CA ILE A 227 -27.07 -22.93 10.46
C ILE A 227 -26.24 -22.21 9.39
N ARG A 228 -26.54 -22.45 8.09
CA ARG A 228 -25.87 -21.76 6.99
C ARG A 228 -26.06 -20.24 7.05
N ALA A 229 -27.30 -19.79 7.27
CA ALA A 229 -27.58 -18.36 7.38
C ALA A 229 -26.86 -17.72 8.59
N GLN A 230 -26.80 -18.42 9.72
CA GLN A 230 -26.06 -17.95 10.90
C GLN A 230 -24.55 -17.85 10.69
N TYR A 231 -23.99 -18.71 9.83
CA TYR A 231 -22.54 -18.71 9.55
C TYR A 231 -22.11 -17.57 8.62
N ILE A 232 -23.03 -17.00 7.85
CA ILE A 232 -22.78 -15.88 6.92
C ILE A 232 -22.80 -14.52 7.64
N ILE A 233 -23.54 -14.43 8.75
CA ILE A 233 -23.65 -13.21 9.57
C ILE A 233 -22.45 -13.07 10.49
#